data_070e644000e4d4022063514b8e5deeb9
#
_entry.id   070e644000e4d4022063514b8e5deeb9
#
_cell.length_a   1.000
_cell.length_b   1.000
_cell.length_c   1.000
_cell.angle_alpha   90.00
_cell.angle_beta   90.00
_cell.angle_gamma   90.00
#
_symmetry.space_group_name_H-M   'P 1'
#
loop_
_entity.id
_entity.type
_entity.pdbx_description
1 polymer ?
#
loop_
_entity_poly.entity_id
_entity_poly.type
_entity_poly.pdbx_seq_one_letter_code
_entity_poly.pdbx_strand_id
1 'polypeptide(L)'
;MVARAIASRGSALLDLRPIDRCRFPALIDRIREAGFDPETEPVPVAPAAHYTLGGVVTDLDGRSDLPGLYAAGECACTGVHGANRLASNSLLECVVFGRRAGLAASTEAPLEAELEPPQEPPLDGDRIDGELREQMWRDAGLVRDAAGLEQLLTAPALVPRLVAECALARCESRGVHFRADFPIEDPELAAHTVLRDGQSPVFERWS
;
A
#
# COMPACT_ATOMS: atom_id res chain seq x y z
N MET A 1 -1.63 14.11 -11.98
CA MET A 1 -1.48 15.55 -12.32
C MET A 1 -0.35 16.20 -11.51
N VAL A 2 -0.36 16.19 -10.17
CA VAL A 2 0.67 16.83 -9.32
C VAL A 2 2.07 16.25 -9.55
N ALA A 3 2.25 14.92 -9.58
CA ALA A 3 3.54 14.28 -9.86
C ALA A 3 4.14 14.71 -11.20
N ARG A 4 3.32 14.81 -12.26
CA ARG A 4 3.77 15.32 -13.56
C ARG A 4 4.18 16.79 -13.52
N ALA A 5 3.46 17.61 -12.74
CA ALA A 5 3.82 19.03 -12.54
C ALA A 5 5.17 19.16 -11.82
N ILE A 6 5.40 18.34 -10.80
CA ILE A 6 6.69 18.31 -10.09
C ILE A 6 7.81 17.87 -11.02
N ALA A 7 7.61 16.79 -11.80
CA ALA A 7 8.62 16.30 -12.74
C ALA A 7 8.98 17.34 -13.83
N SER A 8 8.01 18.16 -14.28
CA SER A 8 8.23 19.14 -15.35
C SER A 8 8.64 20.53 -14.85
N ARG A 9 8.27 20.93 -13.62
CA ARG A 9 8.42 22.29 -13.08
C ARG A 9 9.25 22.35 -11.79
N GLY A 10 9.67 21.20 -11.26
CA GLY A 10 10.45 21.07 -10.02
C GLY A 10 9.64 21.15 -8.73
N SER A 11 8.41 21.70 -8.75
CA SER A 11 7.59 21.83 -7.55
C SER A 11 6.09 21.93 -7.86
N ALA A 12 5.27 21.65 -6.86
CA ALA A 12 3.86 21.99 -6.81
C ALA A 12 3.57 22.71 -5.49
N LEU A 13 2.78 23.77 -5.55
CA LEU A 13 2.46 24.60 -4.40
C LEU A 13 0.94 24.55 -4.14
N LEU A 14 0.57 24.49 -2.87
CA LEU A 14 -0.81 24.57 -2.40
C LEU A 14 -1.02 25.94 -1.73
N ASP A 15 -1.94 26.73 -2.25
CA ASP A 15 -2.31 28.01 -1.66
C ASP A 15 -3.39 27.79 -0.58
N LEU A 16 -2.99 27.96 0.68
CA LEU A 16 -3.86 27.83 1.85
C LEU A 16 -4.33 29.18 2.41
N ARG A 17 -3.92 30.30 1.82
CA ARG A 17 -4.30 31.64 2.30
C ARG A 17 -5.82 31.89 2.32
N PRO A 18 -6.63 31.33 1.39
CA PRO A 18 -8.07 31.56 1.39
C PRO A 18 -8.86 30.65 2.34
N ILE A 19 -8.24 29.67 3.04
CA ILE A 19 -8.98 28.74 3.90
C ILE A 19 -9.30 29.33 5.26
N ASP A 20 -10.40 28.88 5.86
CA ASP A 20 -10.72 29.14 7.26
C ASP A 20 -9.84 28.27 8.17
N ARG A 21 -8.83 28.88 8.76
CA ARG A 21 -7.81 28.20 9.58
C ARG A 21 -8.34 27.66 10.89
N CYS A 22 -9.40 28.28 11.43
CA CYS A 22 -10.03 27.80 12.66
C CYS A 22 -10.61 26.39 12.52
N ARG A 23 -10.88 25.95 11.28
CA ARG A 23 -11.37 24.60 10.98
C ARG A 23 -10.26 23.55 10.97
N PHE A 24 -8.99 23.95 10.82
CA PHE A 24 -7.87 23.04 10.62
C PHE A 24 -6.64 23.42 11.48
N PRO A 25 -6.81 23.69 12.80
CA PRO A 25 -5.73 24.22 13.63
C PRO A 25 -4.49 23.31 13.64
N ALA A 26 -4.67 22.00 13.83
CA ALA A 26 -3.56 21.04 13.85
C ALA A 26 -2.77 20.97 12.53
N LEU A 27 -3.42 21.19 11.38
CA LEU A 27 -2.73 21.27 10.09
C LEU A 27 -1.87 22.53 10.00
N ILE A 28 -2.42 23.66 10.40
CA ILE A 28 -1.71 24.94 10.39
C ILE A 28 -0.47 24.89 11.30
N ASP A 29 -0.62 24.34 12.51
CA ASP A 29 0.49 24.20 13.45
C ASP A 29 1.61 23.31 12.88
N ARG A 30 1.29 22.18 12.28
CA ARG A 30 2.28 21.31 11.63
C ARG A 30 3.00 21.97 10.45
N ILE A 31 2.29 22.79 9.66
CA ILE A 31 2.92 23.53 8.55
C ILE A 31 3.90 24.56 9.11
N ARG A 32 3.56 25.25 10.20
CA ARG A 32 4.46 26.19 10.88
C ARG A 32 5.67 25.50 11.51
N GLU A 33 5.47 24.35 12.14
CA GLU A 33 6.55 23.51 12.66
C GLU A 33 7.52 23.06 11.55
N ALA A 34 7.02 22.87 10.34
CA ALA A 34 7.82 22.56 9.15
C ALA A 34 8.52 23.79 8.53
N GLY A 35 8.36 24.99 9.13
CA GLY A 35 9.04 26.22 8.72
C GLY A 35 8.32 27.03 7.64
N PHE A 36 7.05 26.74 7.34
CA PHE A 36 6.25 27.49 6.36
C PHE A 36 5.19 28.33 7.08
N ASP A 37 4.88 29.51 6.50
CA ASP A 37 3.76 30.31 6.94
C ASP A 37 2.59 30.27 5.93
N PRO A 38 1.57 29.41 6.15
CA PRO A 38 0.46 29.26 5.24
C PRO A 38 -0.43 30.51 5.12
N GLU A 39 -0.17 31.56 5.91
CA GLU A 39 -0.90 32.82 5.84
C GLU A 39 -0.31 33.77 4.81
N THR A 40 0.98 33.70 4.59
CA THR A 40 1.71 34.65 3.76
C THR A 40 2.18 34.03 2.45
N GLU A 41 2.42 32.72 2.42
CA GLU A 41 2.98 32.02 1.26
C GLU A 41 2.29 30.70 0.95
N PRO A 42 2.29 30.27 -0.33
CA PRO A 42 1.89 28.92 -0.71
C PRO A 42 2.88 27.87 -0.19
N VAL A 43 2.36 26.74 0.26
CA VAL A 43 3.12 25.64 0.86
C VAL A 43 3.49 24.61 -0.22
N PRO A 44 4.77 24.16 -0.29
CA PRO A 44 5.15 23.10 -1.21
C PRO A 44 4.47 21.78 -0.84
N VAL A 45 3.97 21.08 -1.86
CA VAL A 45 3.29 19.78 -1.68
C VAL A 45 3.81 18.76 -2.69
N ALA A 46 3.81 17.51 -2.26
CA ALA A 46 4.08 16.36 -3.12
C ALA A 46 3.03 15.26 -2.86
N PRO A 47 2.68 14.47 -3.87
CA PRO A 47 1.95 13.23 -3.61
C PRO A 47 2.81 12.32 -2.73
N ALA A 48 2.18 11.55 -1.87
CA ALA A 48 2.86 10.58 -1.04
C ALA A 48 2.09 9.26 -1.04
N ALA A 49 2.80 8.14 -0.86
CA ALA A 49 2.15 6.88 -0.52
C ALA A 49 1.45 7.06 0.83
N HIS A 50 0.14 6.86 0.86
CA HIS A 50 -0.68 7.12 2.05
C HIS A 50 -1.27 5.85 2.63
N TYR A 51 -1.59 4.86 1.78
CA TYR A 51 -2.24 3.62 2.17
C TYR A 51 -1.79 2.48 1.25
N THR A 52 -1.47 1.33 1.84
CA THR A 52 -1.11 0.13 1.09
C THR A 52 -2.36 -0.57 0.59
N LEU A 53 -2.46 -0.75 -0.74
CA LEU A 53 -3.51 -1.54 -1.38
C LEU A 53 -2.95 -2.93 -1.64
N GLY A 54 -3.38 -3.88 -0.86
CA GLY A 54 -2.85 -5.24 -0.85
C GLY A 54 -2.55 -5.70 0.56
N GLY A 55 -2.03 -6.90 0.71
CA GLY A 55 -1.74 -7.52 1.99
C GLY A 55 -2.04 -9.00 1.97
N VAL A 56 -2.25 -9.60 3.12
CA VAL A 56 -2.68 -11.00 3.24
C VAL A 56 -4.05 -11.16 2.60
N VAL A 57 -4.17 -12.06 1.62
CA VAL A 57 -5.46 -12.37 0.98
C VAL A 57 -6.40 -12.98 2.02
N THR A 58 -7.61 -12.44 2.11
CA THR A 58 -8.62 -12.93 3.05
C THR A 58 -9.99 -13.07 2.39
N ASP A 59 -10.81 -13.95 2.98
CA ASP A 59 -12.24 -13.98 2.70
C ASP A 59 -12.97 -12.80 3.38
N LEU A 60 -14.30 -12.77 3.24
CA LEU A 60 -15.12 -11.72 3.84
C LEU A 60 -15.18 -11.78 5.37
N ASP A 61 -14.72 -12.85 5.99
CA ASP A 61 -14.62 -13.02 7.44
C ASP A 61 -13.18 -12.84 7.94
N GLY A 62 -12.28 -12.36 7.09
CA GLY A 62 -10.89 -12.09 7.44
C GLY A 62 -10.01 -13.33 7.55
N ARG A 63 -10.49 -14.53 7.13
CA ARG A 63 -9.69 -15.76 7.14
C ARG A 63 -8.72 -15.74 5.97
N SER A 64 -7.47 -16.08 6.23
CA SER A 64 -6.49 -16.37 5.18
C SER A 64 -6.54 -17.83 4.73
N ASP A 65 -5.75 -18.19 3.73
CA ASP A 65 -5.56 -19.59 3.30
C ASP A 65 -4.83 -20.43 4.37
N LEU A 66 -4.17 -19.80 5.34
CA LEU A 66 -3.51 -20.49 6.44
C LEU A 66 -4.49 -20.65 7.62
N PRO A 67 -4.86 -21.89 8.02
CA PRO A 67 -5.76 -22.12 9.13
C PRO A 67 -5.31 -21.41 10.42
N GLY A 68 -6.24 -20.74 11.10
CA GLY A 68 -5.97 -19.98 12.31
C GLY A 68 -5.35 -18.59 12.10
N LEU A 69 -4.99 -18.22 10.86
CA LEU A 69 -4.49 -16.88 10.55
C LEU A 69 -5.62 -16.00 9.99
N TYR A 70 -5.85 -14.88 10.66
CA TYR A 70 -6.79 -13.85 10.26
C TYR A 70 -6.07 -12.54 9.99
N ALA A 71 -6.57 -11.75 9.05
CA ALA A 71 -6.09 -10.41 8.81
C ALA A 71 -7.26 -9.45 8.54
N ALA A 72 -7.15 -8.21 9.02
CA ALA A 72 -8.13 -7.15 8.79
C ALA A 72 -7.46 -5.77 8.79
N GLY A 73 -8.03 -4.83 8.05
CA GLY A 73 -7.47 -3.48 7.87
C GLY A 73 -6.34 -3.45 6.85
N GLU A 74 -5.41 -2.51 6.98
CA GLU A 74 -4.38 -2.23 5.97
C GLU A 74 -3.44 -3.42 5.66
N CYS A 75 -3.28 -4.35 6.59
CA CYS A 75 -2.48 -5.57 6.37
C CYS A 75 -3.21 -6.66 5.58
N ALA A 76 -4.52 -6.51 5.33
CA ALA A 76 -5.35 -7.47 4.62
C ALA A 76 -5.65 -7.02 3.19
N CYS A 77 -5.82 -7.97 2.30
CA CYS A 77 -6.38 -7.76 0.97
C CYS A 77 -7.77 -8.41 0.87
N THR A 78 -8.79 -7.67 1.26
CA THR A 78 -10.20 -8.07 1.19
C THR A 78 -10.82 -7.84 -0.20
N GLY A 79 -10.10 -7.16 -1.10
CA GLY A 79 -10.60 -6.73 -2.40
C GLY A 79 -11.49 -5.48 -2.38
N VAL A 80 -11.93 -5.01 -1.21
CA VAL A 80 -12.91 -3.91 -1.08
C VAL A 80 -12.44 -2.58 -1.69
N HIS A 81 -11.15 -2.35 -1.75
CA HIS A 81 -10.58 -1.11 -2.29
C HIS A 81 -10.26 -1.18 -3.78
N GLY A 82 -10.23 -2.37 -4.37
CA GLY A 82 -9.84 -2.54 -5.77
C GLY A 82 -8.47 -1.90 -6.04
N ALA A 83 -8.37 -1.18 -7.16
CA ALA A 83 -7.11 -0.54 -7.58
C ALA A 83 -6.85 0.83 -6.94
N ASN A 84 -7.82 1.38 -6.18
CA ASN A 84 -7.66 2.68 -5.50
C ASN A 84 -8.68 2.83 -4.38
N ARG A 85 -8.19 3.04 -3.16
CA ARG A 85 -9.04 3.23 -1.99
C ARG A 85 -9.81 4.55 -2.06
N LEU A 86 -11.12 4.49 -1.84
CA LEU A 86 -11.92 5.69 -1.63
C LEU A 86 -11.50 6.38 -0.32
N ALA A 87 -11.39 7.71 -0.35
CA ALA A 87 -10.96 8.50 0.80
C ALA A 87 -11.79 8.17 2.05
N SER A 88 -11.10 8.05 3.19
CA SER A 88 -11.64 7.72 4.53
C SER A 88 -12.24 6.31 4.67
N ASN A 89 -12.21 5.45 3.64
CA ASN A 89 -12.83 4.14 3.67
C ASN A 89 -12.03 3.09 4.47
N SER A 90 -10.75 3.36 4.75
CA SER A 90 -9.90 2.44 5.52
C SER A 90 -10.38 2.20 6.95
N LEU A 91 -10.89 3.25 7.64
CA LEU A 91 -11.43 3.08 9.00
C LEU A 91 -12.70 2.25 9.00
N LEU A 92 -13.56 2.37 7.98
CA LEU A 92 -14.74 1.53 7.82
C LEU A 92 -14.34 0.07 7.59
N GLU A 93 -13.34 -0.17 6.75
CA GLU A 93 -12.78 -1.50 6.55
C GLU A 93 -12.29 -2.11 7.86
N CYS A 94 -11.45 -1.38 8.61
CA CYS A 94 -10.91 -1.86 9.90
C CYS A 94 -12.03 -2.27 10.87
N VAL A 95 -13.09 -1.46 10.98
CA VAL A 95 -14.20 -1.75 11.91
C VAL A 95 -15.02 -2.95 11.44
N VAL A 96 -15.38 -2.99 10.16
CA VAL A 96 -16.24 -4.04 9.61
C VAL A 96 -15.52 -5.38 9.59
N PHE A 97 -14.35 -5.44 8.95
CA PHE A 97 -13.63 -6.70 8.80
C PHE A 97 -12.95 -7.14 10.10
N GLY A 98 -12.48 -6.21 10.95
CA GLY A 98 -11.99 -6.56 12.28
C GLY A 98 -13.07 -7.22 13.16
N ARG A 99 -14.32 -6.70 13.12
CA ARG A 99 -15.43 -7.34 13.81
C ARG A 99 -15.75 -8.73 13.23
N ARG A 100 -15.77 -8.86 11.90
CA ARG A 100 -16.05 -10.16 11.24
C ARG A 100 -14.97 -11.18 11.55
N ALA A 101 -13.70 -10.81 11.44
CA ALA A 101 -12.56 -11.67 11.78
C ALA A 101 -12.61 -12.12 13.24
N GLY A 102 -12.89 -11.20 14.18
CA GLY A 102 -13.03 -11.55 15.59
C GLY A 102 -14.18 -12.52 15.88
N LEU A 103 -15.34 -12.36 15.22
CA LEU A 103 -16.45 -13.29 15.34
C LEU A 103 -16.11 -14.66 14.75
N ALA A 104 -15.49 -14.68 13.56
CA ALA A 104 -15.10 -15.92 12.91
C ALA A 104 -14.07 -16.70 13.77
N ALA A 105 -13.03 -16.01 14.24
CA ALA A 105 -12.03 -16.62 15.12
C ALA A 105 -12.61 -17.15 16.43
N SER A 106 -13.61 -16.47 17.00
CA SER A 106 -14.25 -16.93 18.26
C SER A 106 -15.05 -18.23 18.14
N THR A 107 -15.41 -18.63 16.93
CA THR A 107 -16.19 -19.85 16.64
C THR A 107 -15.32 -20.94 15.99
N GLU A 108 -14.05 -20.67 15.73
CA GLU A 108 -13.15 -21.65 15.15
C GLU A 108 -12.75 -22.70 16.19
N ALA A 109 -12.68 -23.96 15.74
CA ALA A 109 -12.19 -25.03 16.60
C ALA A 109 -10.70 -24.80 16.93
N PRO A 110 -10.26 -25.13 18.15
CA PRO A 110 -8.85 -25.06 18.48
C PRO A 110 -8.01 -25.84 17.47
N LEU A 111 -6.88 -25.28 17.03
CA LEU A 111 -5.92 -26.01 16.21
C LEU A 111 -5.37 -27.19 17.04
N GLU A 112 -5.57 -28.40 16.56
CA GLU A 112 -5.02 -29.61 17.20
C GLU A 112 -3.49 -29.74 17.03
N ALA A 113 -2.90 -28.85 16.20
CA ALA A 113 -1.45 -28.86 15.95
C ALA A 113 -0.70 -28.15 17.10
N GLU A 114 0.23 -28.85 17.74
CA GLU A 114 1.30 -28.18 18.47
C GLU A 114 2.09 -27.34 17.44
N LEU A 115 1.93 -26.02 17.49
CA LEU A 115 2.76 -25.11 16.70
C LEU A 115 4.19 -25.23 17.26
N GLU A 116 5.05 -25.91 16.52
CA GLU A 116 6.46 -25.82 16.82
C GLU A 116 6.88 -24.33 16.72
N PRO A 117 7.62 -23.82 17.72
CA PRO A 117 8.11 -22.45 17.61
C PRO A 117 8.96 -22.34 16.35
N PRO A 118 8.92 -21.20 15.63
CA PRO A 118 9.72 -21.02 14.45
C PRO A 118 11.18 -21.34 14.74
N GLN A 119 11.76 -22.23 13.96
CA GLN A 119 13.15 -22.71 14.17
C GLN A 119 14.19 -21.62 13.89
N GLU A 120 13.78 -20.56 13.21
CA GLU A 120 14.64 -19.41 12.93
C GLU A 120 14.02 -18.14 13.53
N PRO A 121 14.85 -17.28 14.15
CA PRO A 121 14.38 -15.95 14.53
C PRO A 121 13.91 -15.21 13.28
N PRO A 122 12.95 -14.27 13.41
CA PRO A 122 12.54 -13.40 12.30
C PRO A 122 13.81 -12.86 11.63
N LEU A 123 13.92 -13.02 10.32
CA LEU A 123 15.09 -12.60 9.55
C LEU A 123 15.42 -11.15 9.95
N ASP A 124 16.61 -10.94 10.48
CA ASP A 124 17.14 -9.61 10.86
C ASP A 124 17.20 -8.67 9.64
N GLY A 125 17.02 -9.23 8.43
CA GLY A 125 16.92 -8.55 7.14
C GLY A 125 15.56 -7.88 6.84
N ASP A 126 14.54 -8.05 7.67
CA ASP A 126 13.23 -7.40 7.44
C ASP A 126 13.16 -5.94 7.94
N ARG A 127 14.27 -5.41 8.48
CA ARG A 127 14.33 -3.97 8.82
C ARG A 127 14.50 -3.16 7.55
N ILE A 128 13.47 -2.40 7.23
CA ILE A 128 13.53 -1.39 6.18
C ILE A 128 14.27 -0.17 6.76
N ASP A 129 15.53 0.00 6.40
CA ASP A 129 16.34 1.16 6.75
C ASP A 129 16.00 2.40 5.88
N GLY A 130 16.74 3.49 6.07
CA GLY A 130 16.53 4.73 5.31
C GLY A 130 16.81 4.56 3.82
N GLU A 131 17.83 3.81 3.46
CA GLU A 131 18.25 3.59 2.08
C GLU A 131 17.20 2.77 1.31
N LEU A 132 16.71 1.69 1.88
CA LEU A 132 15.67 0.86 1.28
C LEU A 132 14.33 1.63 1.17
N ARG A 133 14.01 2.53 2.13
CA ARG A 133 12.84 3.41 2.03
C ARG A 133 12.93 4.37 0.84
N GLU A 134 14.09 4.98 0.65
CA GLU A 134 14.35 5.86 -0.49
C GLU A 134 14.30 5.09 -1.81
N GLN A 135 14.87 3.88 -1.83
CA GLN A 135 14.79 2.99 -2.98
C GLN A 135 13.34 2.62 -3.29
N MET A 136 12.56 2.18 -2.31
CA MET A 136 11.12 1.88 -2.48
C MET A 136 10.34 3.09 -2.99
N TRP A 137 10.63 4.28 -2.48
CA TRP A 137 9.98 5.50 -2.97
C TRP A 137 10.33 5.80 -4.43
N ARG A 138 11.59 5.66 -4.81
CA ARG A 138 12.07 5.92 -6.17
C ARG A 138 11.55 4.89 -7.16
N ASP A 139 11.63 3.59 -6.82
CA ASP A 139 11.51 2.48 -7.76
C ASP A 139 10.11 1.83 -7.74
N ALA A 140 9.40 1.86 -6.61
CA ALA A 140 8.04 1.33 -6.45
C ALA A 140 7.01 2.36 -5.96
N GLY A 141 7.37 3.64 -5.96
CA GLY A 141 6.51 4.74 -5.51
C GLY A 141 5.37 5.07 -6.47
N LEU A 142 5.22 6.37 -6.78
CA LEU A 142 4.10 6.88 -7.58
C LEU A 142 4.21 6.56 -9.07
N VAL A 143 5.43 6.51 -9.59
CA VAL A 143 5.71 6.20 -10.99
C VAL A 143 6.73 5.06 -11.00
N ARG A 144 6.38 3.99 -11.65
CA ARG A 144 7.13 2.73 -11.69
C ARG A 144 7.55 2.42 -13.11
N ASP A 145 8.65 1.71 -13.28
CA ASP A 145 9.04 1.07 -14.53
C ASP A 145 9.73 -0.27 -14.24
N ALA A 146 9.96 -1.06 -15.28
CA ALA A 146 10.58 -2.37 -15.12
C ALA A 146 11.97 -2.26 -14.47
N ALA A 147 12.80 -1.31 -14.91
CA ALA A 147 14.18 -1.19 -14.44
C ALA A 147 14.28 -0.92 -12.94
N GLY A 148 13.45 -0.01 -12.41
CA GLY A 148 13.38 0.26 -10.97
C GLY A 148 12.85 -0.92 -10.17
N LEU A 149 11.76 -1.55 -10.66
CA LEU A 149 11.17 -2.69 -9.99
C LEU A 149 12.11 -3.92 -9.94
N GLU A 150 12.87 -4.18 -11.02
CA GLU A 150 13.85 -5.26 -11.06
C GLU A 150 14.95 -5.11 -10.00
N GLN A 151 15.36 -3.87 -9.67
CA GLN A 151 16.33 -3.63 -8.61
C GLN A 151 15.81 -4.05 -7.24
N LEU A 152 14.50 -3.92 -7.00
CA LEU A 152 13.86 -4.30 -5.74
C LEU A 152 13.70 -5.82 -5.56
N LEU A 153 13.83 -6.62 -6.61
CA LEU A 153 13.79 -8.08 -6.49
C LEU A 153 14.94 -8.64 -5.64
N THR A 154 16.03 -7.89 -5.52
CA THR A 154 17.20 -8.26 -4.70
C THR A 154 17.23 -7.57 -3.34
N ALA A 155 16.15 -6.86 -2.97
CA ALA A 155 16.06 -6.19 -1.69
C ALA A 155 16.20 -7.17 -0.52
N PRO A 156 16.88 -6.78 0.59
CA PRO A 156 17.07 -7.68 1.74
C PRO A 156 15.75 -8.03 2.43
N ALA A 157 14.77 -7.14 2.41
CA ALA A 157 13.46 -7.35 3.04
C ALA A 157 12.47 -8.04 2.09
N LEU A 158 11.58 -8.87 2.66
CA LEU A 158 10.61 -9.66 1.90
C LEU A 158 9.56 -8.78 1.20
N VAL A 159 8.94 -7.84 1.93
CA VAL A 159 7.82 -7.04 1.41
C VAL A 159 8.20 -6.23 0.16
N PRO A 160 9.34 -5.53 0.08
CA PRO A 160 9.80 -4.88 -1.15
C PRO A 160 9.89 -5.82 -2.35
N ARG A 161 10.39 -7.05 -2.16
CA ARG A 161 10.46 -8.06 -3.24
C ARG A 161 9.09 -8.47 -3.72
N LEU A 162 8.15 -8.78 -2.79
CA LEU A 162 6.77 -9.16 -3.14
C LEU A 162 6.04 -8.04 -3.90
N VAL A 163 6.23 -6.78 -3.47
CA VAL A 163 5.68 -5.60 -4.18
C VAL A 163 6.26 -5.50 -5.59
N ALA A 164 7.57 -5.69 -5.74
CA ALA A 164 8.24 -5.63 -7.04
C ALA A 164 7.77 -6.74 -7.99
N GLU A 165 7.69 -7.98 -7.52
CA GLU A 165 7.22 -9.13 -8.30
C GLU A 165 5.78 -8.91 -8.81
N CYS A 166 4.87 -8.51 -7.92
CA CYS A 166 3.48 -8.24 -8.29
C CYS A 166 3.37 -7.06 -9.26
N ALA A 167 4.16 -5.99 -9.04
CA ALA A 167 4.15 -4.81 -9.90
C ALA A 167 4.78 -5.05 -11.28
N LEU A 168 5.80 -5.91 -11.38
CA LEU A 168 6.40 -6.33 -12.64
C LEU A 168 5.44 -7.18 -13.47
N ALA A 169 4.76 -8.13 -12.83
CA ALA A 169 3.78 -8.98 -13.49
C ALA A 169 2.61 -8.17 -14.09
N ARG A 170 2.24 -7.05 -13.45
CA ARG A 170 1.15 -6.19 -13.92
C ARG A 170 1.64 -5.18 -14.97
N CYS A 171 1.52 -5.56 -16.23
CA CYS A 171 1.94 -4.75 -17.39
C CYS A 171 0.85 -3.77 -17.85
N GLU A 172 0.30 -3.00 -16.93
CA GLU A 172 -0.72 -1.97 -17.17
C GLU A 172 -0.57 -0.81 -16.15
N SER A 173 -1.37 0.23 -16.30
CA SER A 173 -1.58 1.27 -15.28
C SER A 173 -3.04 1.27 -14.85
N ARG A 174 -3.30 1.05 -13.54
CA ARG A 174 -4.66 0.98 -12.98
C ARG A 174 -4.70 1.56 -11.57
N GLY A 175 -5.58 2.51 -11.33
CA GLY A 175 -5.71 3.14 -10.02
C GLY A 175 -4.42 3.79 -9.55
N VAL A 176 -3.88 3.32 -8.42
CA VAL A 176 -2.61 3.81 -7.87
C VAL A 176 -1.37 3.11 -8.45
N HIS A 177 -1.56 2.01 -9.17
CA HIS A 177 -0.48 1.34 -9.88
C HIS A 177 -0.24 2.05 -11.21
N PHE A 178 0.80 2.87 -11.30
CA PHE A 178 1.18 3.56 -12.54
C PHE A 178 2.54 3.09 -13.03
N ARG A 179 2.54 2.47 -14.22
CA ARG A 179 3.72 2.00 -14.96
C ARG A 179 4.02 2.98 -16.09
N ALA A 180 5.18 3.63 -16.05
CA ALA A 180 5.59 4.55 -17.13
C ALA A 180 5.77 3.83 -18.46
N ASP A 181 6.22 2.58 -18.42
CA ASP A 181 6.40 1.68 -19.57
C ASP A 181 5.08 1.03 -20.06
N PHE A 182 4.03 1.01 -19.23
CA PHE A 182 2.68 0.51 -19.57
C PHE A 182 1.60 1.49 -19.09
N PRO A 183 1.47 2.70 -19.68
CA PRO A 183 0.65 3.79 -19.13
C PRO A 183 -0.86 3.63 -19.33
N ILE A 184 -1.33 2.55 -19.95
CA ILE A 184 -2.72 2.31 -20.31
C ILE A 184 -3.25 1.11 -19.54
N GLU A 185 -4.55 1.16 -19.14
CA GLU A 185 -5.23 0.00 -18.56
C GLU A 185 -5.41 -1.11 -19.60
N ASP A 186 -5.19 -2.34 -19.15
CA ASP A 186 -5.51 -3.54 -19.91
C ASP A 186 -6.78 -4.19 -19.35
N PRO A 187 -7.90 -4.24 -20.10
CA PRO A 187 -9.14 -4.88 -19.64
C PRO A 187 -8.99 -6.34 -19.24
N GLU A 188 -8.05 -7.07 -19.85
CA GLU A 188 -7.80 -8.49 -19.54
C GLU A 188 -7.15 -8.66 -18.16
N LEU A 189 -6.43 -7.63 -17.67
CA LEU A 189 -5.82 -7.59 -16.35
C LEU A 189 -6.74 -7.01 -15.26
N ALA A 190 -8.06 -6.88 -15.52
CA ALA A 190 -9.06 -6.45 -14.53
C ALA A 190 -9.29 -7.56 -13.48
N ALA A 191 -8.25 -7.84 -12.68
CA ALA A 191 -8.17 -8.91 -11.68
C ALA A 191 -7.19 -8.53 -10.57
N HIS A 192 -7.20 -9.24 -9.46
CA HIS A 192 -6.23 -9.08 -8.38
C HIS A 192 -4.93 -9.80 -8.73
N THR A 193 -3.78 -9.18 -8.46
CA THR A 193 -2.49 -9.86 -8.54
C THR A 193 -2.27 -10.59 -7.23
N VAL A 194 -2.13 -11.89 -7.28
CA VAL A 194 -1.94 -12.76 -6.11
C VAL A 194 -0.61 -13.49 -6.24
N LEU A 195 0.17 -13.46 -5.18
CA LEU A 195 1.44 -14.18 -5.09
C LEU A 195 1.34 -15.21 -3.96
N ARG A 196 1.69 -16.44 -4.25
CA ARG A 196 1.80 -17.54 -3.29
C ARG A 196 3.24 -18.01 -3.20
N ASP A 197 3.63 -18.56 -2.05
CA ASP A 197 4.99 -19.01 -1.80
C ASP A 197 5.48 -19.98 -2.90
N GLY A 198 6.69 -19.70 -3.42
CA GLY A 198 7.32 -20.49 -4.48
C GLY A 198 6.66 -20.43 -5.85
N GLN A 199 5.67 -19.55 -6.07
CA GLN A 199 4.95 -19.40 -7.33
C GLN A 199 5.18 -18.02 -7.95
N SER A 200 4.96 -17.91 -9.27
CA SER A 200 4.89 -16.61 -9.93
C SER A 200 3.54 -15.94 -9.64
N PRO A 201 3.47 -14.59 -9.66
CA PRO A 201 2.21 -13.86 -9.52
C PRO A 201 1.16 -14.31 -10.56
N VAL A 202 -0.07 -14.51 -10.09
CA VAL A 202 -1.23 -14.85 -10.91
C VAL A 202 -2.31 -13.79 -10.82
N PHE A 203 -3.20 -13.74 -11.81
CA PHE A 203 -4.33 -12.80 -11.82
C PHE A 203 -5.62 -13.54 -11.48
N GLU A 204 -6.27 -13.18 -10.38
CA GLU A 204 -7.48 -13.80 -9.88
C GLU A 204 -8.66 -12.81 -9.88
N ARG A 205 -9.81 -13.24 -10.37
CA ARG A 205 -11.07 -12.50 -10.24
C ARG A 205 -11.83 -13.03 -9.05
N TRP A 206 -12.05 -12.17 -8.09
CA TRP A 206 -12.84 -12.50 -6.89
C TRP A 206 -14.28 -12.04 -7.10
N SER A 207 -15.23 -12.88 -6.74
CA SER A 207 -16.69 -12.65 -6.85
C SER A 207 -17.25 -12.10 -5.54
#